data_5330d0ef71584515417324a7dc136748
#
_entry.id   5330d0ef71584515417324a7dc136748
#
_cell.length_a   1.000
_cell.length_b   1.000
_cell.length_c   1.000
_cell.angle_alpha   90.00
_cell.angle_beta   90.00
_cell.angle_gamma   90.00
#
_symmetry.space_group_name_H-M   'P 1'
#
loop_
_entity.id
_entity.type
_entity.pdbx_description
1 polymer ?
#
loop_
_entity_poly.entity_id
_entity_poly.type
_entity_poly.pdbx_seq_one_letter_code
_entity_poly.pdbx_strand_id
1 'polypeptide(L)'
;MYGLLAEFEEPEALLEAARRAYQEGYRRLDAYSPFPLEGLAESIGVRRTRVSLIVLMGGILGCLTGFGLQYWISVIDYPLKVGGRPYNSWPSFVPVTFELTVLFAATAAVIGMLALNGLPMPYHPVFNVPRFALASRDRFFLCIESADGKFDATATRQFLESLHAHEVSEVEP
;
A
#
# COMPACT_ATOMS: atom_id res chain seq x y z
N MET A 1 3.30 -21.09 13.72
CA MET A 1 2.38 -20.01 14.12
C MET A 1 2.74 -18.76 13.35
N TYR A 2 1.78 -18.18 12.62
CA TYR A 2 1.95 -16.91 11.91
C TYR A 2 1.84 -15.70 12.85
N GLY A 3 0.90 -15.78 13.80
CA GLY A 3 0.68 -14.72 14.76
C GLY A 3 -0.51 -14.99 15.68
N LEU A 4 -0.94 -13.95 16.39
CA LEU A 4 -2.14 -13.93 17.22
C LEU A 4 -3.14 -12.94 16.65
N LEU A 5 -4.40 -13.38 16.53
CA LEU A 5 -5.52 -12.60 16.00
C LEU A 5 -6.52 -12.33 17.13
N ALA A 6 -6.73 -11.06 17.46
CA ALA A 6 -7.71 -10.61 18.44
C ALA A 6 -8.96 -10.07 17.74
N GLU A 7 -10.14 -10.52 18.18
CA GLU A 7 -11.45 -10.09 17.69
C GLU A 7 -12.06 -9.02 18.59
N PHE A 8 -12.64 -7.98 17.99
CA PHE A 8 -13.38 -6.92 18.68
C PHE A 8 -14.76 -6.73 18.06
N GLU A 9 -15.71 -6.29 18.88
CA GLU A 9 -17.10 -6.04 18.45
C GLU A 9 -17.30 -4.62 17.94
N GLU A 10 -16.52 -3.66 18.45
CA GLU A 10 -16.68 -2.25 18.17
C GLU A 10 -15.45 -1.68 17.46
N PRO A 11 -15.66 -0.72 16.52
CA PRO A 11 -14.57 -0.08 15.78
C PRO A 11 -13.64 0.74 16.69
N GLU A 12 -14.19 1.38 17.74
CA GLU A 12 -13.43 2.16 18.70
C GLU A 12 -12.49 1.28 19.54
N ALA A 13 -12.95 0.08 19.90
CA ALA A 13 -12.14 -0.90 20.62
C ALA A 13 -10.94 -1.35 19.79
N LEU A 14 -11.14 -1.61 18.49
CA LEU A 14 -10.03 -1.90 17.56
C LEU A 14 -9.04 -0.75 17.49
N LEU A 15 -9.51 0.50 17.33
CA LEU A 15 -8.64 1.68 17.25
C LEU A 15 -7.79 1.85 18.51
N GLU A 16 -8.40 1.68 19.68
CA GLU A 16 -7.69 1.77 20.94
C GLU A 16 -6.68 0.63 21.12
N ALA A 17 -7.08 -0.59 20.77
CA ALA A 17 -6.20 -1.76 20.80
C ALA A 17 -4.99 -1.58 19.88
N ALA A 18 -5.20 -1.11 18.65
CA ALA A 18 -4.14 -0.83 17.70
C ALA A 18 -3.14 0.23 18.21
N ARG A 19 -3.65 1.34 18.79
CA ARG A 19 -2.82 2.36 19.42
C ARG A 19 -1.98 1.81 20.57
N ARG A 20 -2.60 1.06 21.47
CA ARG A 20 -1.91 0.47 22.62
C ARG A 20 -0.85 -0.51 22.18
N ALA A 21 -1.15 -1.37 21.19
CA ALA A 21 -0.18 -2.31 20.64
C ALA A 21 1.03 -1.56 20.03
N TYR A 22 0.79 -0.49 19.29
CA TYR A 22 1.88 0.32 18.74
C TYR A 22 2.69 1.04 19.82
N GLN A 23 2.05 1.57 20.87
CA GLN A 23 2.70 2.21 22.01
C GLN A 23 3.54 1.24 22.84
N GLU A 24 3.05 0.00 23.01
CA GLU A 24 3.78 -1.08 23.64
C GLU A 24 5.04 -1.50 22.87
N GLY A 25 5.15 -1.09 21.61
CA GLY A 25 6.34 -1.33 20.80
C GLY A 25 6.20 -2.41 19.74
N TYR A 26 5.02 -3.02 19.57
CA TYR A 26 4.76 -3.87 18.42
C TYR A 26 4.81 -3.06 17.12
N ARG A 27 5.37 -3.65 16.06
CA ARG A 27 5.57 -2.95 14.76
C ARG A 27 5.03 -3.73 13.58
N ARG A 28 4.84 -5.04 13.72
CA ARG A 28 4.21 -5.89 12.72
C ARG A 28 2.77 -6.16 13.12
N LEU A 29 1.94 -5.15 12.84
CA LEU A 29 0.54 -5.10 13.17
C LEU A 29 -0.29 -5.01 11.89
N ASP A 30 -1.29 -5.88 11.76
CA ASP A 30 -2.32 -5.79 10.75
C ASP A 30 -3.69 -5.64 11.40
N ALA A 31 -4.52 -4.76 10.85
CA ALA A 31 -5.87 -4.52 11.35
C ALA A 31 -6.88 -4.67 10.22
N TYR A 32 -7.98 -5.36 10.51
CA TYR A 32 -9.01 -5.69 9.54
C TYR A 32 -10.37 -5.18 10.02
N SER A 33 -11.10 -4.51 9.13
CA SER A 33 -12.42 -3.96 9.41
C SER A 33 -13.33 -4.09 8.19
N PRO A 34 -14.65 -4.26 8.36
CA PRO A 34 -15.59 -4.39 7.25
C PRO A 34 -15.81 -3.09 6.48
N PHE A 35 -15.44 -1.97 7.07
CA PHE A 35 -15.52 -0.63 6.46
C PHE A 35 -14.32 0.22 6.85
N PRO A 36 -14.00 1.29 6.08
CA PRO A 36 -12.87 2.16 6.39
C PRO A 36 -13.03 2.84 7.74
N LEU A 37 -12.01 2.72 8.61
CA LEU A 37 -11.93 3.41 9.90
C LEU A 37 -10.90 4.53 9.81
N GLU A 38 -11.35 5.76 10.07
CA GLU A 38 -10.45 6.92 10.14
C GLU A 38 -9.45 6.76 11.29
N GLY A 39 -8.18 6.98 11.00
CA GLY A 39 -7.10 6.89 11.99
C GLY A 39 -6.57 5.48 12.27
N LEU A 40 -7.15 4.41 11.70
CA LEU A 40 -6.67 3.04 11.92
C LEU A 40 -5.25 2.85 11.38
N ALA A 41 -4.97 3.31 10.16
CA ALA A 41 -3.63 3.23 9.56
C ALA A 41 -2.58 3.97 10.41
N GLU A 42 -2.93 5.13 10.94
CA GLU A 42 -2.05 5.91 11.83
C GLU A 42 -1.84 5.20 13.17
N SER A 43 -2.88 4.52 13.67
CA SER A 43 -2.85 3.78 14.95
C SER A 43 -1.88 2.60 14.91
N ILE A 44 -1.73 1.93 13.76
CA ILE A 44 -0.72 0.86 13.54
C ILE A 44 0.62 1.40 13.02
N GLY A 45 0.81 2.74 12.98
CA GLY A 45 2.06 3.38 12.60
C GLY A 45 2.28 3.61 11.11
N VAL A 46 1.31 3.33 10.26
CA VAL A 46 1.37 3.61 8.81
C VAL A 46 1.06 5.08 8.57
N ARG A 47 2.10 5.90 8.38
CA ARG A 47 1.93 7.36 8.24
C ARG A 47 1.94 7.87 6.81
N ARG A 48 2.63 7.22 5.87
CA ARG A 48 2.75 7.67 4.47
C ARG A 48 2.94 6.50 3.52
N THR A 49 2.18 6.52 2.44
CA THR A 49 2.41 5.60 1.32
C THR A 49 3.55 6.09 0.43
N ARG A 50 4.34 5.16 -0.10
CA ARG A 50 5.38 5.44 -1.10
C ARG A 50 4.84 5.48 -2.55
N VAL A 51 3.58 5.13 -2.74
CA VAL A 51 2.94 5.09 -4.08
C VAL A 51 3.06 6.45 -4.77
N SER A 52 2.77 7.56 -4.06
CA SER A 52 2.85 8.91 -4.65
C SER A 52 4.23 9.24 -5.21
N LEU A 53 5.31 8.81 -4.54
CA LEU A 53 6.67 9.02 -5.04
C LEU A 53 6.94 8.17 -6.28
N ILE A 54 6.49 6.93 -6.32
CA ILE A 54 6.64 6.03 -7.47
C ILE A 54 5.92 6.62 -8.69
N VAL A 55 4.69 7.12 -8.50
CA VAL A 55 3.90 7.76 -9.55
C VAL A 55 4.61 9.01 -10.09
N LEU A 56 5.13 9.86 -9.20
CA LEU A 56 5.90 11.04 -9.58
C LEU A 56 7.12 10.69 -10.44
N MET A 57 7.89 9.69 -10.01
CA MET A 57 9.08 9.23 -10.75
C MET A 57 8.69 8.65 -12.12
N GLY A 58 7.60 7.88 -12.18
CA GLY A 58 7.03 7.40 -13.43
C GLY A 58 6.66 8.55 -14.37
N GLY A 59 5.96 9.56 -13.88
CA GLY A 59 5.58 10.74 -14.66
C GLY A 59 6.79 11.52 -15.17
N ILE A 60 7.81 11.75 -14.35
CA ILE A 60 9.05 12.41 -14.77
C ILE A 60 9.74 11.61 -15.88
N LEU A 61 9.86 10.30 -15.71
CA LEU A 61 10.45 9.42 -16.72
C LEU A 61 9.67 9.48 -18.04
N GLY A 62 8.33 9.44 -17.97
CA GLY A 62 7.46 9.56 -19.15
C GLY A 62 7.63 10.90 -19.87
N CYS A 63 7.72 11.99 -19.11
CA CYS A 63 7.94 13.34 -19.63
C CYS A 63 9.29 13.43 -20.37
N LEU A 64 10.36 12.98 -19.74
CA LEU A 64 11.71 12.98 -20.33
C LEU A 64 11.78 12.07 -21.57
N THR A 65 11.16 10.91 -21.54
CA THR A 65 11.10 9.98 -22.67
C THR A 65 10.31 10.59 -23.82
N GLY A 66 9.12 11.15 -23.53
CA GLY A 66 8.26 11.73 -24.55
C GLY A 66 8.88 12.93 -25.25
N PHE A 67 9.43 13.85 -24.48
CA PHE A 67 10.11 15.03 -25.06
C PHE A 67 11.42 14.63 -25.74
N GLY A 68 12.26 13.83 -25.08
CA GLY A 68 13.57 13.43 -25.59
C GLY A 68 13.48 12.62 -26.88
N LEU A 69 12.53 11.70 -27.00
CA LEU A 69 12.29 10.90 -28.18
C LEU A 69 11.91 11.79 -29.39
N GLN A 70 10.98 12.72 -29.20
CA GLN A 70 10.55 13.63 -30.26
C GLN A 70 11.67 14.58 -30.66
N TYR A 71 12.43 15.09 -29.69
CA TYR A 71 13.59 15.91 -29.97
C TYR A 71 14.64 15.12 -30.77
N TRP A 72 14.96 13.90 -30.32
CA TRP A 72 15.94 13.06 -31.04
C TRP A 72 15.54 12.81 -32.49
N ILE A 73 14.29 12.38 -32.73
CA ILE A 73 13.81 12.09 -34.10
C ILE A 73 13.78 13.33 -34.94
N SER A 74 13.27 14.46 -34.42
CA SER A 74 13.04 15.67 -35.25
C SER A 74 14.30 16.51 -35.49
N VAL A 75 15.29 16.44 -34.61
CA VAL A 75 16.47 17.31 -34.65
C VAL A 75 17.75 16.56 -35.05
N ILE A 76 17.88 15.30 -34.60
CA ILE A 76 19.13 14.55 -34.71
C ILE A 76 19.06 13.47 -35.80
N ASP A 77 18.11 12.52 -35.64
CA ASP A 77 18.06 11.30 -36.44
C ASP A 77 17.45 11.53 -37.81
N TYR A 78 16.32 12.23 -37.89
CA TYR A 78 15.61 12.46 -39.16
C TYR A 78 15.10 13.90 -39.30
N PRO A 79 16.00 14.88 -39.49
CA PRO A 79 15.66 16.30 -39.52
C PRO A 79 15.00 16.68 -40.85
N LEU A 80 13.69 16.53 -40.97
CA LEU A 80 12.90 16.95 -42.11
C LEU A 80 12.30 18.35 -41.94
N LYS A 81 12.56 19.26 -42.88
CA LYS A 81 11.93 20.57 -42.92
C LYS A 81 10.64 20.52 -43.72
N VAL A 82 9.51 20.66 -43.07
CA VAL A 82 8.19 20.68 -43.70
C VAL A 82 7.54 22.04 -43.46
N GLY A 83 7.16 22.74 -44.52
CA GLY A 83 6.43 24.01 -44.43
C GLY A 83 7.18 25.14 -43.69
N GLY A 84 8.52 25.14 -43.70
CA GLY A 84 9.32 26.15 -42.98
C GLY A 84 9.41 25.99 -41.48
N ARG A 85 8.86 24.91 -40.91
CA ARG A 85 8.86 24.62 -39.47
C ARG A 85 10.28 24.35 -38.99
N PRO A 86 10.71 24.94 -37.85
CA PRO A 86 12.01 24.64 -37.27
C PRO A 86 12.07 23.16 -36.77
N TYR A 87 13.26 22.56 -36.80
CA TYR A 87 13.46 21.17 -36.33
C TYR A 87 13.06 21.02 -34.89
N ASN A 88 13.46 21.93 -34.01
CA ASN A 88 13.03 21.96 -32.61
C ASN A 88 11.68 22.69 -32.46
N SER A 89 10.62 22.04 -32.84
CA SER A 89 9.25 22.56 -32.71
C SER A 89 8.65 22.12 -31.38
N TRP A 90 9.27 22.47 -30.26
CA TRP A 90 8.87 22.01 -28.92
C TRP A 90 7.37 22.22 -28.60
N PRO A 91 6.63 23.25 -29.06
CA PRO A 91 5.20 23.34 -28.78
C PRO A 91 4.39 22.17 -29.33
N SER A 92 4.84 21.59 -30.45
CA SER A 92 4.18 20.43 -31.05
C SER A 92 4.56 19.11 -30.41
N PHE A 93 5.57 19.10 -29.53
CA PHE A 93 5.95 17.92 -28.77
C PHE A 93 5.09 17.76 -27.50
N VAL A 94 4.41 18.83 -27.07
CA VAL A 94 3.62 18.86 -25.84
C VAL A 94 2.56 17.75 -25.77
N PRO A 95 1.72 17.50 -26.81
CA PRO A 95 0.69 16.46 -26.72
C PRO A 95 1.25 15.08 -26.43
N VAL A 96 2.25 14.62 -27.17
CA VAL A 96 2.85 13.29 -27.00
C VAL A 96 3.65 13.21 -25.70
N THR A 97 4.32 14.30 -25.30
CA THR A 97 5.00 14.38 -24.01
C THR A 97 4.00 14.20 -22.85
N PHE A 98 2.84 14.86 -22.94
CA PHE A 98 1.77 14.71 -21.95
C PHE A 98 1.22 13.28 -21.91
N GLU A 99 0.93 12.69 -23.09
CA GLU A 99 0.44 11.30 -23.16
C GLU A 99 1.42 10.32 -22.50
N LEU A 100 2.71 10.40 -22.82
CA LEU A 100 3.71 9.52 -22.21
C LEU A 100 3.90 9.80 -20.72
N THR A 101 3.79 11.05 -20.29
CA THR A 101 3.81 11.39 -18.86
C THR A 101 2.68 10.68 -18.10
N VAL A 102 1.45 10.78 -18.62
CA VAL A 102 0.28 10.16 -17.99
C VAL A 102 0.36 8.63 -18.05
N LEU A 103 0.76 8.07 -19.20
CA LEU A 103 0.87 6.62 -19.37
C LEU A 103 1.89 6.01 -18.40
N PHE A 104 3.06 6.60 -18.27
CA PHE A 104 4.10 6.13 -17.36
C PHE A 104 3.70 6.31 -15.89
N ALA A 105 3.07 7.45 -15.55
CA ALA A 105 2.56 7.68 -14.20
C ALA A 105 1.48 6.66 -13.81
N ALA A 106 0.52 6.40 -14.71
CA ALA A 106 -0.54 5.42 -14.47
C ALA A 106 0.01 4.00 -14.35
N THR A 107 0.93 3.60 -15.23
CA THR A 107 1.58 2.29 -15.16
C THR A 107 2.39 2.15 -13.87
N ALA A 108 3.14 3.18 -13.48
CA ALA A 108 3.88 3.21 -12.22
C ALA A 108 2.95 3.14 -11.00
N ALA A 109 1.76 3.75 -11.05
CA ALA A 109 0.76 3.66 -9.98
C ALA A 109 0.29 2.23 -9.79
N VAL A 110 -0.10 1.55 -10.87
CA VAL A 110 -0.60 0.16 -10.81
C VAL A 110 0.50 -0.79 -10.34
N ILE A 111 1.66 -0.76 -11.00
CA ILE A 111 2.77 -1.66 -10.64
C ILE A 111 3.28 -1.37 -9.23
N GLY A 112 3.44 -0.09 -8.89
CA GLY A 112 3.89 0.33 -7.56
C GLY A 112 2.93 -0.08 -6.45
N MET A 113 1.63 0.06 -6.66
CA MET A 113 0.61 -0.38 -5.72
C MET A 113 0.65 -1.90 -5.52
N LEU A 114 0.68 -2.67 -6.60
CA LEU A 114 0.76 -4.14 -6.52
C LEU A 114 2.04 -4.60 -5.82
N ALA A 115 3.18 -4.03 -6.19
CA ALA A 115 4.47 -4.39 -5.62
C ALA A 115 4.58 -4.03 -4.11
N LEU A 116 4.10 -2.85 -3.71
CA LEU A 116 4.13 -2.45 -2.31
C LEU A 116 3.18 -3.26 -1.42
N ASN A 117 2.10 -3.76 -1.99
CA ASN A 117 1.15 -4.64 -1.29
C ASN A 117 1.53 -6.13 -1.37
N GLY A 118 2.65 -6.48 -2.03
CA GLY A 118 3.07 -7.88 -2.19
C GLY A 118 2.13 -8.74 -3.03
N LEU A 119 1.32 -8.11 -3.89
CA LEU A 119 0.38 -8.82 -4.77
C LEU A 119 1.08 -9.35 -6.04
N PRO A 120 0.68 -10.51 -6.57
CA PRO A 120 -0.44 -11.37 -6.15
C PRO A 120 -0.13 -12.20 -4.90
N MET A 121 -1.05 -12.21 -3.94
CA MET A 121 -0.98 -13.05 -2.74
C MET A 121 -2.23 -13.94 -2.71
N PRO A 122 -2.17 -15.17 -3.27
CA PRO A 122 -3.34 -16.02 -3.42
C PRO A 122 -3.83 -16.60 -2.09
N TYR A 123 -3.01 -16.55 -1.04
CA TYR A 123 -3.32 -17.07 0.27
C TYR A 123 -2.72 -16.20 1.37
N HIS A 124 -3.48 -15.99 2.44
CA HIS A 124 -3.00 -15.32 3.65
C HIS A 124 -3.37 -16.14 4.89
N PRO A 125 -2.45 -16.38 5.85
CA PRO A 125 -2.67 -17.26 6.99
C PRO A 125 -3.87 -16.92 7.87
N VAL A 126 -4.30 -15.66 7.96
CA VAL A 126 -5.47 -15.25 8.74
C VAL A 126 -6.76 -15.94 8.32
N PHE A 127 -6.85 -16.43 7.08
CA PHE A 127 -7.99 -17.21 6.60
C PHE A 127 -8.09 -18.62 7.21
N ASN A 128 -7.04 -19.08 7.89
CA ASN A 128 -7.09 -20.34 8.65
C ASN A 128 -7.95 -20.22 9.92
N VAL A 129 -8.24 -19.01 10.38
CA VAL A 129 -9.11 -18.76 11.52
C VAL A 129 -10.56 -18.66 11.01
N PRO A 130 -11.47 -19.62 11.32
CA PRO A 130 -12.83 -19.63 10.76
C PRO A 130 -13.63 -18.36 11.08
N ARG A 131 -13.41 -17.77 12.26
CA ARG A 131 -14.09 -16.54 12.68
C ARG A 131 -13.65 -15.32 11.90
N PHE A 132 -12.48 -15.34 11.24
CA PHE A 132 -12.02 -14.24 10.39
C PHE A 132 -12.97 -13.93 9.23
N ALA A 133 -13.84 -14.87 8.83
CA ALA A 133 -14.90 -14.60 7.87
C ALA A 133 -15.85 -13.45 8.28
N LEU A 134 -15.93 -13.14 9.57
CA LEU A 134 -16.72 -12.02 10.11
C LEU A 134 -16.06 -10.65 9.87
N ALA A 135 -14.78 -10.60 9.48
CA ALA A 135 -14.09 -9.35 9.14
C ALA A 135 -14.72 -8.60 7.96
N SER A 136 -15.50 -9.29 7.12
CA SER A 136 -16.26 -8.69 6.03
C SER A 136 -17.72 -8.40 6.38
N ARG A 137 -18.13 -8.61 7.64
CA ARG A 137 -19.51 -8.44 8.10
C ARG A 137 -19.62 -7.38 9.19
N ASP A 138 -19.26 -7.75 10.42
CA ASP A 138 -19.57 -6.99 11.62
C ASP A 138 -18.51 -7.10 12.73
N ARG A 139 -17.35 -7.71 12.45
CA ARG A 139 -16.27 -7.87 13.42
C ARG A 139 -14.99 -7.18 12.97
N PHE A 140 -14.20 -6.82 13.95
CA PHE A 140 -12.95 -6.08 13.79
C PHE A 140 -11.82 -6.93 14.32
N PHE A 141 -10.69 -6.97 13.62
CA PHE A 141 -9.58 -7.84 14.01
C PHE A 141 -8.26 -7.09 14.05
N LEU A 142 -7.44 -7.40 15.05
CA LEU A 142 -6.05 -6.98 15.16
C LEU A 142 -5.16 -8.21 15.15
N CYS A 143 -4.24 -8.29 14.20
CA CYS A 143 -3.24 -9.34 14.12
C CYS A 143 -1.88 -8.81 14.57
N ILE A 144 -1.19 -9.57 15.43
CA ILE A 144 0.23 -9.34 15.76
C ILE A 144 1.01 -10.53 15.20
N GLU A 145 1.90 -10.25 14.22
CA GLU A 145 2.69 -11.30 13.59
C GLU A 145 3.77 -11.84 14.53
N SER A 146 4.03 -13.13 14.46
CA SER A 146 5.13 -13.78 15.20
C SER A 146 6.53 -13.32 14.75
N ALA A 147 6.62 -12.70 13.58
CA ALA A 147 7.85 -12.10 13.05
C ALA A 147 8.16 -10.72 13.69
N ASP A 148 7.30 -10.20 14.57
CA ASP A 148 7.60 -9.00 15.35
C ASP A 148 8.70 -9.27 16.38
N GLY A 149 9.64 -8.34 16.50
CA GLY A 149 10.79 -8.49 17.42
C GLY A 149 10.42 -8.55 18.91
N LYS A 150 9.21 -8.09 19.27
CA LYS A 150 8.68 -8.10 20.64
C LYS A 150 7.72 -9.27 20.89
N PHE A 151 7.43 -10.06 19.87
CA PHE A 151 6.44 -11.12 19.98
C PHE A 151 6.89 -12.23 20.94
N ASP A 152 6.04 -12.50 21.91
CA ASP A 152 6.07 -13.70 22.77
C ASP A 152 4.67 -14.28 22.85
N ALA A 153 4.51 -15.57 22.56
CA ALA A 153 3.19 -16.19 22.43
C ALA A 153 2.32 -16.01 23.69
N THR A 154 2.93 -16.13 24.87
CA THR A 154 2.21 -16.03 26.15
C THR A 154 1.96 -14.56 26.53
N ALA A 155 3.01 -13.74 26.50
CA ALA A 155 2.89 -12.33 26.88
C ALA A 155 2.03 -11.54 25.90
N THR A 156 2.15 -11.81 24.59
CA THR A 156 1.33 -11.14 23.55
C THR A 156 -0.15 -11.56 23.66
N ARG A 157 -0.44 -12.83 23.97
CA ARG A 157 -1.81 -13.28 24.22
C ARG A 157 -2.41 -12.58 25.43
N GLN A 158 -1.71 -12.55 26.56
CA GLN A 158 -2.16 -11.85 27.77
C GLN A 158 -2.37 -10.35 27.52
N PHE A 159 -1.48 -9.74 26.74
CA PHE A 159 -1.65 -8.35 26.33
C PHE A 159 -2.93 -8.14 25.52
N LEU A 160 -3.20 -8.95 24.49
CA LEU A 160 -4.41 -8.85 23.69
C LEU A 160 -5.68 -9.10 24.49
N GLU A 161 -5.67 -10.08 25.42
CA GLU A 161 -6.78 -10.33 26.35
C GLU A 161 -7.02 -9.14 27.29
N SER A 162 -5.97 -8.44 27.73
CA SER A 162 -6.08 -7.23 28.56
C SER A 162 -6.73 -6.04 27.84
N LEU A 163 -6.80 -6.06 26.51
CA LEU A 163 -7.47 -5.06 25.68
C LEU A 163 -8.97 -5.32 25.50
N HIS A 164 -9.52 -6.25 26.29
CA HIS A 164 -10.93 -6.66 26.20
C HIS A 164 -11.32 -7.25 24.84
N ALA A 165 -10.41 -7.97 24.20
CA ALA A 165 -10.72 -8.72 23.00
C ALA A 165 -11.81 -9.76 23.31
N HIS A 166 -12.78 -9.92 22.39
CA HIS A 166 -13.83 -10.92 22.51
C HIS A 166 -13.24 -12.33 22.47
N GLU A 167 -12.28 -12.56 21.58
CA GLU A 167 -11.56 -13.83 21.45
C GLU A 167 -10.13 -13.55 20.91
N VAL A 168 -9.16 -14.34 21.37
CA VAL A 168 -7.78 -14.34 20.86
C VAL A 168 -7.45 -15.70 20.28
N SER A 169 -7.32 -15.78 18.96
CA SER A 169 -7.04 -17.01 18.22
C SER A 169 -5.60 -17.09 17.76
N GLU A 170 -5.04 -18.28 17.68
CA GLU A 170 -3.76 -18.52 17.04
C GLU A 170 -3.95 -18.65 15.52
N VAL A 171 -3.07 -17.98 14.79
CA VAL A 171 -3.04 -18.05 13.32
C VAL A 171 -1.98 -19.07 12.93
N GLU A 172 -2.40 -20.18 12.35
CA GLU A 172 -1.49 -21.17 11.76
C GLU A 172 -0.89 -20.64 10.45
N PRO A 173 0.33 -21.07 10.07
CA PRO A 173 0.99 -20.63 8.83
C PRO A 173 0.29 -21.10 7.56
#